data_a7e8c88136fec71b2a57ed72644dd4f7
#
_entry.id   a7e8c88136fec71b2a57ed72644dd4f7
#
_cell.length_a   1.000
_cell.length_b   1.000
_cell.length_c   1.000
_cell.angle_alpha   90.00
_cell.angle_beta   90.00
_cell.angle_gamma   90.00
#
_symmetry.space_group_name_H-M   'P 1'
#
loop_
_entity.id
_entity.type
_entity.pdbx_description
1 polymer ?
#
loop_
_entity_poly.entity_id
_entity_poly.type
_entity_poly.pdbx_seq_one_letter_code
_entity_poly.pdbx_strand_id
1 'polypeptide(L)'
;IARTGGYTGHGSGEVMIGFTTANRIPSGCEEELLQLSAIPEHVINRAFLAAAEAEQEAILNSMTAAKPTRGRDGELYYSLAEYLNDRNA
;
A
#
# COMPACT_ATOMS: atom_id res chain seq x y z
N ILE A 1 3.22 -6.21 2.79
CA ILE A 1 4.24 -6.38 1.73
C ILE A 1 4.77 -7.81 1.71
N ALA A 2 5.11 -8.40 2.83
CA ALA A 2 5.64 -9.77 2.88
C ALA A 2 4.71 -10.82 2.23
N ARG A 3 3.40 -10.64 2.33
CA ARG A 3 2.42 -11.52 1.69
C ARG A 3 2.52 -11.55 0.14
N THR A 4 3.08 -10.51 -0.44
CA THR A 4 3.25 -10.38 -1.89
C THR A 4 4.68 -10.61 -2.34
N GLY A 5 5.52 -11.16 -1.47
CA GLY A 5 6.90 -11.54 -1.77
C GLY A 5 7.97 -10.53 -1.39
N GLY A 6 7.60 -9.38 -0.82
CA GLY A 6 8.57 -8.39 -0.34
C GLY A 6 9.20 -8.82 0.98
N TYR A 7 10.51 -8.95 1.01
CA TYR A 7 11.25 -9.35 2.22
C TYR A 7 12.28 -8.30 2.67
N THR A 8 12.26 -7.12 2.04
CA THR A 8 13.17 -6.00 2.35
C THR A 8 14.63 -6.44 2.35
N GLY A 9 15.15 -6.79 1.17
CA GLY A 9 16.53 -7.21 0.99
C GLY A 9 17.54 -6.09 1.30
N HIS A 10 18.81 -6.46 1.45
CA HIS A 10 19.88 -5.50 1.69
C HIS A 10 19.97 -4.46 0.57
N GLY A 11 19.99 -3.18 0.91
CA GLY A 11 19.96 -2.07 -0.04
C GLY A 11 18.58 -1.67 -0.53
N SER A 12 17.53 -2.37 -0.07
CA SER A 12 16.15 -2.04 -0.30
C SER A 12 15.57 -1.26 0.88
N GLY A 13 14.55 -0.44 0.63
CA GLY A 13 13.88 0.31 1.66
C GLY A 13 12.38 0.42 1.41
N GLU A 14 11.64 0.67 2.47
CA GLU A 14 10.20 0.87 2.44
C GLU A 14 9.83 2.15 3.19
N VAL A 15 8.89 2.90 2.66
CA VAL A 15 8.35 4.09 3.32
C VAL A 15 6.84 3.97 3.32
N MET A 16 6.25 4.13 4.49
CA MET A 16 4.81 4.07 4.69
C MET A 16 4.28 5.41 5.14
N ILE A 17 3.16 5.83 4.59
CA ILE A 17 2.42 7.01 5.05
C ILE A 17 0.99 6.57 5.34
N GLY A 18 0.54 6.90 6.54
CA GLY A 18 -0.84 6.63 6.96
C GLY A 18 -1.56 7.93 7.31
N PHE A 19 -2.85 7.96 7.10
CA PHE A 19 -3.69 9.05 7.56
C PHE A 19 -5.06 8.51 7.98
N THR A 20 -5.77 9.30 8.78
CA THR A 20 -7.14 8.98 9.19
C THR A 20 -8.07 10.17 8.94
N THR A 21 -9.30 9.88 8.61
CA THR A 21 -10.38 10.88 8.54
C THR A 21 -11.24 10.89 9.81
N ALA A 22 -11.01 9.97 10.74
CA ALA A 22 -11.75 9.88 12.00
C ALA A 22 -11.39 11.01 12.95
N ASN A 23 -10.13 11.46 12.93
CA ASN A 23 -9.63 12.54 13.76
C ASN A 23 -9.18 13.69 12.85
N ARG A 24 -10.03 14.71 12.73
CA ARG A 24 -9.70 15.89 11.93
C ARG A 24 -9.29 17.03 12.83
N ILE A 25 -8.09 17.54 12.64
CA ILE A 25 -7.59 18.71 13.33
C ILE A 25 -7.56 19.86 12.32
N PRO A 26 -8.36 20.92 12.50
CA PRO A 26 -8.36 22.05 11.58
C PRO A 26 -7.00 22.72 11.52
N SER A 27 -6.61 23.20 10.35
CA SER A 27 -5.40 24.00 10.20
C SER A 27 -5.55 25.31 11.01
N GLY A 28 -4.53 25.69 11.75
CA GLY A 28 -4.57 26.87 12.59
C GLY A 28 -5.41 26.70 13.88
N CYS A 29 -5.62 25.45 14.32
CA CYS A 29 -6.34 25.18 15.56
C CYS A 29 -5.62 25.82 16.76
N GLU A 30 -6.34 26.64 17.51
CA GLU A 30 -5.85 27.31 18.73
C GLU A 30 -6.36 26.64 20.02
N GLU A 31 -7.04 25.53 19.91
CA GLU A 31 -7.55 24.75 21.04
C GLU A 31 -6.39 24.21 21.90
N GLU A 32 -6.47 24.39 23.21
CA GLU A 32 -5.47 23.83 24.13
C GLU A 32 -5.62 22.32 24.31
N LEU A 33 -6.82 21.80 24.11
CA LEU A 33 -7.14 20.37 24.25
C LEU A 33 -7.89 19.90 23.02
N LEU A 34 -7.47 18.76 22.49
CA LEU A 34 -8.14 18.07 21.39
C LEU A 34 -8.76 16.77 21.91
N GLN A 35 -9.96 16.46 21.40
CA GLN A 35 -10.59 15.18 21.63
C GLN A 35 -10.38 14.29 20.42
N LEU A 36 -9.72 13.17 20.62
CA LEU A 36 -9.43 12.20 19.56
C LEU A 36 -10.07 10.86 19.87
N SER A 37 -10.54 10.21 18.83
CA SER A 37 -11.03 8.83 18.92
C SER A 37 -9.88 7.86 18.65
N ALA A 38 -9.81 6.81 19.45
CA ALA A 38 -8.79 5.77 19.30
C ALA A 38 -9.42 4.38 19.38
N ILE A 39 -8.85 3.42 18.64
CA ILE A 39 -9.24 2.03 18.73
C ILE A 39 -8.65 1.43 19.99
N PRO A 40 -9.44 0.77 20.86
CA PRO A 40 -8.91 0.10 22.02
C PRO A 40 -8.07 -1.13 21.64
N GLU A 41 -7.12 -1.48 22.52
CA GLU A 41 -6.15 -2.55 22.27
C GLU A 41 -6.79 -3.90 21.91
N HIS A 42 -7.91 -4.24 22.52
CA HIS A 42 -8.55 -5.54 22.28
C HIS A 42 -9.14 -5.72 20.85
N VAL A 43 -9.25 -4.65 20.08
CA VAL A 43 -9.73 -4.71 18.67
C VAL A 43 -8.65 -4.37 17.66
N ILE A 44 -7.44 -4.00 18.10
CA ILE A 44 -6.41 -3.50 17.18
C ILE A 44 -5.91 -4.55 16.20
N ASN A 45 -5.94 -5.83 16.56
CA ASN A 45 -5.55 -6.93 15.67
C ASN A 45 -6.46 -7.01 14.43
N ARG A 46 -7.72 -6.64 14.56
CA ARG A 46 -8.65 -6.55 13.43
C ARG A 46 -8.24 -5.46 12.45
N ALA A 47 -7.77 -4.34 12.97
CA ALA A 47 -7.24 -3.25 12.13
C ALA A 47 -5.96 -3.67 11.42
N PHE A 48 -5.06 -4.38 12.09
CA PHE A 48 -3.84 -4.91 11.48
C PHE A 48 -4.16 -5.88 10.34
N LEU A 49 -5.09 -6.81 10.55
CA LEU A 49 -5.50 -7.75 9.51
C LEU A 49 -6.14 -7.02 8.32
N ALA A 50 -7.02 -6.07 8.58
CA ALA A 50 -7.67 -5.28 7.54
C ALA A 50 -6.64 -4.48 6.71
N ALA A 51 -5.65 -3.87 7.36
CA ALA A 51 -4.58 -3.15 6.68
C ALA A 51 -3.73 -4.09 5.81
N ALA A 52 -3.37 -5.26 6.32
CA ALA A 52 -2.59 -6.25 5.57
C ALA A 52 -3.35 -6.76 4.34
N GLU A 53 -4.64 -7.05 4.48
CA GLU A 53 -5.49 -7.51 3.37
C GLU A 53 -5.71 -6.41 2.32
N ALA A 54 -5.97 -5.18 2.76
CA ALA A 54 -6.16 -4.04 1.86
C ALA A 54 -4.89 -3.74 1.05
N GLU A 55 -3.73 -3.79 1.68
CA GLU A 55 -2.44 -3.58 1.01
C GLU A 55 -2.15 -4.69 0.01
N GLN A 56 -2.36 -5.94 0.36
CA GLN A 56 -2.21 -7.08 -0.55
C GLN A 56 -3.10 -6.92 -1.78
N GLU A 57 -4.36 -6.59 -1.58
CA GLU A 57 -5.31 -6.36 -2.66
C GLU A 57 -4.89 -5.19 -3.56
N ALA A 58 -4.43 -4.09 -2.98
CA ALA A 58 -3.96 -2.93 -3.73
C ALA A 58 -2.75 -3.28 -4.62
N ILE A 59 -1.79 -4.04 -4.10
CA ILE A 59 -0.62 -4.49 -4.86
C ILE A 59 -1.05 -5.40 -6.02
N LEU A 60 -1.87 -6.39 -5.75
CA LEU A 60 -2.35 -7.31 -6.79
C LEU A 60 -3.16 -6.59 -7.87
N ASN A 61 -4.02 -5.65 -7.48
CA ASN A 61 -4.79 -4.85 -8.41
C ASN A 61 -3.88 -3.97 -9.29
N SER A 62 -2.85 -3.37 -8.71
CA SER A 62 -1.90 -2.56 -9.48
C SER A 62 -1.15 -3.40 -10.52
N MET A 63 -0.74 -4.60 -10.15
CA MET A 63 -0.03 -5.50 -11.06
C MET A 63 -0.94 -6.01 -12.20
N THR A 64 -2.19 -6.35 -11.89
CA THR A 64 -3.13 -6.86 -12.89
C THR A 64 -3.65 -5.78 -13.83
N ALA A 65 -3.72 -4.54 -13.38
CA ALA A 65 -4.17 -3.40 -14.18
C ALA A 65 -3.05 -2.71 -14.97
N ALA A 66 -1.79 -2.98 -14.63
CA ALA A 66 -0.64 -2.35 -15.27
C ALA A 66 -0.54 -2.71 -16.76
N LYS A 67 -0.12 -1.73 -17.55
CA LYS A 67 0.17 -1.89 -18.98
C LYS A 67 1.68 -1.87 -19.20
N PRO A 68 2.16 -2.47 -20.32
CA PRO A 68 3.57 -2.33 -20.68
C PRO A 68 3.98 -0.86 -20.74
N THR A 69 5.15 -0.57 -20.24
CA THR A 69 5.62 0.82 -20.12
C THR A 69 7.08 0.91 -20.53
N ARG A 70 7.42 1.95 -21.31
CA ARG A 70 8.83 2.25 -21.59
C ARG A 70 9.42 3.03 -20.43
N GLY A 71 10.54 2.54 -19.95
CA GLY A 71 11.33 3.22 -18.94
C GLY A 71 12.09 4.43 -19.50
N ARG A 72 12.72 5.18 -18.61
CA ARG A 72 13.53 6.34 -18.94
C ARG A 72 14.72 6.00 -19.84
N ASP A 73 15.22 4.78 -19.73
CA ASP A 73 16.31 4.21 -20.52
C ASP A 73 15.88 3.75 -21.93
N GLY A 74 14.58 3.83 -22.25
CA GLY A 74 14.00 3.36 -23.50
C GLY A 74 13.65 1.87 -23.49
N GLU A 75 14.00 1.12 -22.44
CA GLU A 75 13.65 -0.28 -22.31
C GLU A 75 12.15 -0.48 -22.11
N LEU A 76 11.62 -1.56 -22.67
CA LEU A 76 10.22 -1.92 -22.51
C LEU A 76 10.06 -2.86 -21.31
N TYR A 77 9.28 -2.43 -20.33
CA TYR A 77 8.92 -3.25 -19.18
C TYR A 77 7.53 -3.84 -19.40
N TYR A 78 7.45 -5.16 -19.38
CA TYR A 78 6.22 -5.89 -19.61
C TYR A 78 5.29 -5.85 -18.40
N SER A 79 4.00 -5.96 -18.66
CA SER A 79 3.00 -6.11 -17.61
C SER A 79 2.87 -7.56 -17.18
N LEU A 80 2.31 -7.78 -15.98
CA LEU A 80 2.02 -9.13 -15.50
C LEU A 80 1.09 -9.87 -16.46
N ALA A 81 0.09 -9.19 -17.03
CA ALA A 81 -0.87 -9.80 -17.94
C ALA A 81 -0.19 -10.35 -19.20
N GLU A 82 0.75 -9.62 -19.79
CA GLU A 82 1.52 -10.11 -20.92
C GLU A 82 2.38 -11.30 -20.56
N TYR A 83 3.09 -11.22 -19.45
CA TYR A 83 3.93 -12.33 -18.98
C TYR A 83 3.13 -13.62 -18.78
N LEU A 84 1.93 -13.52 -18.21
CA LEU A 84 1.06 -14.67 -18.00
C LEU A 84 0.49 -15.20 -19.32
N ASN A 85 0.16 -14.33 -20.27
CA ASN A 85 -0.33 -14.73 -21.58
C ASN A 85 0.74 -15.49 -22.39
N ASP A 86 1.98 -15.03 -22.37
CA ASP A 86 3.10 -15.68 -23.04
C ASP A 86 3.35 -17.10 -22.49
N ARG A 87 3.17 -17.29 -21.19
CA ARG A 87 3.33 -18.62 -20.56
C ARG A 87 2.22 -19.61 -20.91
N ASN A 88 1.05 -19.11 -21.26
CA ASN A 88 -0.13 -19.91 -21.61
C ASN A 88 -0.28 -20.13 -23.13
N ALA A 89 0.59 -19.57 -23.93
CA ALA A 89 0.59 -19.70 -25.36
C ALA A 89 1.22 -21.03 -25.84
#